data_e2a935c86b93808ba726f1da286acace
#
_entry.id   e2a935c86b93808ba726f1da286acace
#
_cell.length_a   1.000
_cell.length_b   1.000
_cell.length_c   1.000
_cell.angle_alpha   90.00
_cell.angle_beta   90.00
_cell.angle_gamma   90.00
#
_symmetry.space_group_name_H-M   'P 1'
#
loop_
_entity.id
_entity.type
_entity.pdbx_description
1 polymer ?
#
loop_
_entity_poly.entity_id
_entity_poly.type
_entity_poly.pdbx_seq_one_letter_code
_entity_poly.pdbx_strand_id
1 'polypeptide(L)'
;SHMNGFVFNGQRPLAGSQPTYPKMLQKAGYQTGLFGKSHLESNPTGFDTWEIFPGQGSYYNPDFISLKPDGKRQTKRFPGYATDVVTDKSIQWLENRDKNKPFLLVVGHKAPHRAWCPALRHLGKVDTSGMTPPANFHDDYANRPEFLKKNQQTVANHMAIYSDLKVLKDQVPE
;
A
#
# COMPACT_ATOMS: atom_id res chain seq x y z
N SER A 1 9.92 15.13 2.74
CA SER A 1 8.59 15.74 2.68
C SER A 1 8.45 17.06 3.42
N HIS A 2 9.44 17.49 4.24
CA HIS A 2 9.41 18.81 4.89
C HIS A 2 9.25 20.00 3.90
N MET A 3 9.68 19.84 2.65
CA MET A 3 9.56 20.87 1.61
C MET A 3 8.18 20.94 0.95
N ASN A 4 7.36 19.89 1.04
CA ASN A 4 6.04 19.81 0.39
C ASN A 4 4.85 19.88 1.37
N GLY A 5 5.12 20.08 2.67
CA GLY A 5 4.10 20.18 3.70
C GLY A 5 3.42 18.86 4.09
N PHE A 6 3.77 17.73 3.46
CA PHE A 6 3.26 16.42 3.84
C PHE A 6 4.25 15.77 4.82
N VAL A 7 4.05 15.98 6.11
CA VAL A 7 5.00 15.59 7.16
C VAL A 7 4.72 14.20 7.71
N PHE A 8 3.46 13.88 7.99
CA PHE A 8 3.03 12.57 8.48
C PHE A 8 1.59 12.25 8.06
N ASN A 9 1.23 10.97 8.17
CA ASN A 9 -0.08 10.45 7.76
C ASN A 9 -1.24 11.11 8.51
N GLY A 10 -2.32 11.41 7.79
CA GLY A 10 -3.57 11.90 8.39
C GLY A 10 -3.59 13.37 8.79
N GLN A 11 -2.50 14.13 8.58
CA GLN A 11 -2.47 15.53 8.95
C GLN A 11 -3.08 16.47 7.91
N ARG A 12 -2.68 16.32 6.67
CA ARG A 12 -3.15 17.17 5.56
C ARG A 12 -3.14 16.39 4.25
N PRO A 13 -4.12 16.62 3.39
CA PRO A 13 -4.07 16.12 2.02
C PRO A 13 -2.84 16.66 1.29
N LEU A 14 -2.24 15.87 0.41
CA LEU A 14 -1.22 16.38 -0.50
C LEU A 14 -1.86 17.44 -1.41
N ALA A 15 -1.28 18.63 -1.44
CA ALA A 15 -1.77 19.70 -2.31
C ALA A 15 -1.60 19.32 -3.78
N GLY A 16 -2.72 19.21 -4.49
CA GLY A 16 -2.74 18.81 -5.90
C GLY A 16 -2.04 19.81 -6.84
N SER A 17 -1.70 21.01 -6.40
CA SER A 17 -0.93 22.00 -7.17
C SER A 17 0.57 21.69 -7.24
N GLN A 18 1.09 20.87 -6.33
CA GLN A 18 2.53 20.57 -6.27
C GLN A 18 3.03 19.83 -7.51
N PRO A 19 4.28 20.09 -7.94
CA PRO A 19 4.91 19.33 -9.00
C PRO A 19 5.17 17.90 -8.52
N THR A 20 4.79 16.94 -9.36
CA THR A 20 5.02 15.50 -9.12
C THR A 20 5.49 14.84 -10.41
N TYR A 21 6.25 13.75 -10.29
CA TYR A 21 6.73 13.04 -11.49
C TYR A 21 5.60 12.54 -12.40
N PRO A 22 4.41 12.10 -11.92
CA PRO A 22 3.31 11.73 -12.81
C PRO A 22 2.84 12.92 -13.66
N LYS A 23 2.74 14.12 -13.09
CA LYS A 23 2.38 15.32 -13.87
C LYS A 23 3.42 15.69 -14.93
N MET A 24 4.70 15.50 -14.60
CA MET A 24 5.79 15.77 -15.57
C MET A 24 5.73 14.77 -16.72
N LEU A 25 5.52 13.49 -16.43
CA LEU A 25 5.39 12.45 -17.45
C LEU A 25 4.12 12.64 -18.30
N GLN A 26 2.98 12.98 -17.67
CA GLN A 26 1.74 13.31 -18.39
C GLN A 26 1.95 14.47 -19.37
N LYS A 27 2.65 15.55 -18.95
CA LYS A 27 3.02 16.66 -19.83
C LYS A 27 3.97 16.25 -20.97
N ALA A 28 4.80 15.25 -20.73
CA ALA A 28 5.70 14.68 -21.76
C ALA A 28 5.00 13.68 -22.68
N GLY A 29 3.67 13.54 -22.62
CA GLY A 29 2.87 12.69 -23.51
C GLY A 29 2.70 11.26 -23.05
N TYR A 30 3.09 10.94 -21.81
CA TYR A 30 2.82 9.62 -21.22
C TYR A 30 1.34 9.46 -20.89
N GLN A 31 0.81 8.29 -21.15
CA GLN A 31 -0.46 7.86 -20.59
C GLN A 31 -0.25 7.36 -19.16
N THR A 32 -1.06 7.83 -18.20
CA THR A 32 -0.76 7.62 -16.77
C THR A 32 -1.91 6.95 -16.03
N GLY A 33 -1.60 5.88 -15.29
CA GLY A 33 -2.55 5.12 -14.49
C GLY A 33 -2.09 4.89 -13.04
N LEU A 34 -3.05 4.85 -12.12
CA LEU A 34 -2.81 4.51 -10.69
C LEU A 34 -3.93 3.62 -10.17
N PHE A 35 -3.58 2.43 -9.68
CA PHE A 35 -4.54 1.51 -9.08
C PHE A 35 -4.09 1.06 -7.68
N GLY A 36 -5.01 1.10 -6.72
CA GLY A 36 -4.80 0.62 -5.36
C GLY A 36 -4.49 1.72 -4.35
N LYS A 37 -3.47 1.54 -3.50
CA LYS A 37 -3.20 2.42 -2.36
C LYS A 37 -2.48 3.70 -2.78
N SER A 38 -3.10 4.84 -2.55
CA SER A 38 -2.47 6.16 -2.66
C SER A 38 -2.07 6.73 -1.29
N HIS A 39 -3.01 6.72 -0.33
CA HIS A 39 -2.84 7.20 1.06
C HIS A 39 -2.34 8.65 1.18
N LEU A 40 -2.70 9.51 0.21
CA LEU A 40 -2.33 10.94 0.20
C LEU A 40 -3.48 11.86 0.60
N GLU A 41 -4.62 11.29 1.04
CA GLU A 41 -5.84 11.99 1.49
C GLU A 41 -6.44 12.97 0.46
N SER A 42 -5.94 12.95 -0.78
CA SER A 42 -6.37 13.79 -1.89
C SER A 42 -6.70 12.95 -3.13
N ASN A 43 -7.39 13.55 -4.10
CA ASN A 43 -7.49 12.96 -5.42
C ASN A 43 -6.10 12.90 -6.06
N PRO A 44 -5.70 11.78 -6.66
CA PRO A 44 -4.48 11.71 -7.43
C PRO A 44 -4.48 12.74 -8.57
N THR A 45 -3.37 13.42 -8.74
CA THR A 45 -3.16 14.38 -9.83
C THR A 45 -1.98 13.96 -10.69
N GLY A 46 -2.07 14.19 -12.01
CA GLY A 46 -1.10 13.72 -12.99
C GLY A 46 -1.35 12.27 -13.43
N PHE A 47 -2.56 11.77 -13.20
CA PHE A 47 -3.02 10.48 -13.69
C PHE A 47 -4.27 10.65 -14.54
N ASP A 48 -4.27 10.07 -15.74
CA ASP A 48 -5.42 10.08 -16.65
C ASP A 48 -6.52 9.16 -16.16
N THR A 49 -6.11 8.03 -15.55
CA THR A 49 -7.02 7.04 -14.96
C THR A 49 -6.53 6.66 -13.58
N TRP A 50 -7.43 6.62 -12.61
CA TRP A 50 -7.09 6.13 -11.29
C TRP A 50 -8.31 5.55 -10.54
N GLU A 51 -8.05 4.49 -9.79
CA GLU A 51 -8.97 3.91 -8.82
C GLU A 51 -8.18 3.56 -7.57
N ILE A 52 -8.48 4.22 -6.46
CA ILE A 52 -7.69 4.11 -5.22
C ILE A 52 -8.52 3.61 -4.04
N PHE A 53 -7.86 2.95 -3.11
CA PHE A 53 -8.49 2.58 -1.85
C PHE A 53 -8.82 3.82 -1.00
N PRO A 54 -9.97 3.83 -0.29
CA PRO A 54 -10.16 4.74 0.83
C PRO A 54 -9.16 4.38 1.95
N GLY A 55 -8.37 5.35 2.39
CA GLY A 55 -7.37 5.18 3.46
C GLY A 55 -6.43 3.99 3.24
N GLN A 56 -6.45 3.03 4.15
CA GLN A 56 -5.60 1.84 4.11
C GLN A 56 -6.14 0.70 3.23
N GLY A 57 -7.40 0.78 2.80
CA GLY A 57 -8.07 -0.29 2.07
C GLY A 57 -8.32 -1.56 2.90
N SER A 58 -9.05 -2.50 2.32
CA SER A 58 -9.34 -3.82 2.90
C SER A 58 -8.64 -4.90 2.11
N TYR A 59 -8.26 -6.02 2.76
CA TYR A 59 -7.66 -7.17 2.09
C TYR A 59 -8.66 -7.96 1.25
N TYR A 60 -9.92 -8.00 1.69
CA TYR A 60 -11.01 -8.66 0.97
C TYR A 60 -12.12 -7.67 0.67
N ASN A 61 -12.73 -7.86 -0.49
CA ASN A 61 -13.85 -7.06 -1.00
C ASN A 61 -13.57 -5.54 -0.89
N PRO A 62 -12.44 -5.06 -1.45
CA PRO A 62 -12.03 -3.68 -1.29
C PRO A 62 -13.00 -2.71 -1.96
N ASP A 63 -13.18 -1.56 -1.31
CA ASP A 63 -13.79 -0.40 -1.94
C ASP A 63 -12.74 0.39 -2.72
N PHE A 64 -13.11 0.93 -3.88
CA PHE A 64 -12.30 1.84 -4.67
C PHE A 64 -13.02 3.16 -4.87
N ILE A 65 -12.28 4.24 -4.74
CA ILE A 65 -12.71 5.59 -5.09
C ILE A 65 -12.20 5.89 -6.49
N SER A 66 -13.08 6.42 -7.34
CA SER A 66 -12.75 6.96 -8.66
C SER A 66 -13.56 8.22 -8.92
N LEU A 67 -13.40 8.84 -10.08
CA LEU A 67 -14.27 9.94 -10.53
C LEU A 67 -15.33 9.44 -11.51
N LYS A 68 -16.52 10.00 -11.40
CA LYS A 68 -17.55 9.94 -12.43
C LYS A 68 -17.21 10.91 -13.57
N PRO A 69 -17.88 10.79 -14.73
CA PRO A 69 -17.74 11.75 -15.84
C PRO A 69 -18.01 13.22 -15.44
N ASP A 70 -18.84 13.45 -14.43
CA ASP A 70 -19.15 14.79 -13.88
C ASP A 70 -18.09 15.31 -12.89
N GLY A 71 -16.98 14.59 -12.70
CA GLY A 71 -15.89 14.92 -11.80
C GLY A 71 -16.14 14.62 -10.32
N LYS A 72 -17.32 14.11 -9.95
CA LYS A 72 -17.63 13.74 -8.56
C LYS A 72 -17.01 12.41 -8.20
N ARG A 73 -16.60 12.27 -6.94
CA ARG A 73 -16.16 10.98 -6.40
C ARG A 73 -17.29 9.96 -6.39
N GLN A 74 -16.95 8.74 -6.72
CA GLN A 74 -17.77 7.57 -6.46
C GLN A 74 -16.97 6.52 -5.73
N THR A 75 -17.63 5.71 -4.92
CA THR A 75 -17.04 4.54 -4.28
C THR A 75 -17.75 3.29 -4.77
N LYS A 76 -16.98 2.30 -5.20
CA LYS A 76 -17.53 1.01 -5.66
C LYS A 76 -16.78 -0.12 -4.97
N ARG A 77 -17.53 -1.10 -4.45
CA ARG A 77 -17.00 -2.33 -3.88
C ARG A 77 -16.73 -3.36 -4.97
N PHE A 78 -15.59 -4.02 -4.88
CA PHE A 78 -15.22 -5.12 -5.76
C PHE A 78 -15.03 -6.40 -4.94
N PRO A 79 -15.76 -7.49 -5.25
CA PRO A 79 -15.56 -8.75 -4.57
C PRO A 79 -14.21 -9.35 -4.91
N GLY A 80 -13.58 -10.02 -3.95
CA GLY A 80 -12.33 -10.74 -4.13
C GLY A 80 -11.19 -10.25 -3.23
N TYR A 81 -10.01 -10.79 -3.46
CA TYR A 81 -8.79 -10.43 -2.72
C TYR A 81 -8.17 -9.17 -3.33
N ALA A 82 -7.83 -8.21 -2.49
CA ALA A 82 -7.40 -6.87 -2.94
C ALA A 82 -6.21 -6.88 -3.90
N THR A 83 -5.23 -7.76 -3.66
CA THR A 83 -4.07 -7.87 -4.55
C THR A 83 -4.50 -8.31 -5.95
N ASP A 84 -5.40 -9.29 -6.05
CA ASP A 84 -5.92 -9.77 -7.33
C ASP A 84 -6.71 -8.68 -8.04
N VAL A 85 -7.64 -8.03 -7.33
CA VAL A 85 -8.46 -6.95 -7.90
C VAL A 85 -7.61 -5.80 -8.43
N VAL A 86 -6.57 -5.40 -7.69
CA VAL A 86 -5.64 -4.34 -8.15
C VAL A 86 -4.85 -4.80 -9.38
N THR A 87 -4.39 -6.05 -9.38
CA THR A 87 -3.65 -6.64 -10.50
C THR A 87 -4.51 -6.71 -11.76
N ASP A 88 -5.74 -7.23 -11.65
CA ASP A 88 -6.66 -7.36 -12.78
C ASP A 88 -7.00 -6.00 -13.40
N LYS A 89 -7.27 -4.98 -12.56
CA LYS A 89 -7.47 -3.60 -13.04
C LYS A 89 -6.25 -3.05 -13.76
N SER A 90 -5.07 -3.33 -13.25
CA SER A 90 -3.81 -2.88 -13.83
C SER A 90 -3.55 -3.55 -15.18
N ILE A 91 -3.79 -4.85 -15.30
CA ILE A 91 -3.69 -5.61 -16.55
C ILE A 91 -4.71 -5.09 -17.56
N GLN A 92 -5.98 -4.94 -17.15
CA GLN A 92 -7.03 -4.40 -18.01
C GLN A 92 -6.66 -3.01 -18.57
N TRP A 93 -6.10 -2.15 -17.73
CA TRP A 93 -5.64 -0.83 -18.17
C TRP A 93 -4.49 -0.95 -19.18
N LEU A 94 -3.49 -1.83 -18.93
CA LEU A 94 -2.38 -2.09 -19.84
C LEU A 94 -2.84 -2.62 -21.21
N GLU A 95 -3.87 -3.46 -21.23
CA GLU A 95 -4.43 -4.01 -22.46
C GLU A 95 -5.15 -2.94 -23.30
N ASN A 96 -5.86 -2.04 -22.61
CA ASN A 96 -6.70 -1.02 -23.26
C ASN A 96 -5.99 0.33 -23.52
N ARG A 97 -4.74 0.49 -23.07
CA ARG A 97 -4.01 1.74 -23.30
C ARG A 97 -3.69 1.98 -24.78
N ASP A 98 -3.43 3.22 -25.14
CA ASP A 98 -2.87 3.54 -26.44
C ASP A 98 -1.45 2.96 -26.57
N LYS A 99 -1.28 1.99 -27.47
CA LYS A 99 0.01 1.28 -27.67
C LYS A 99 1.09 2.17 -28.31
N ASN A 100 0.71 3.29 -28.89
CA ASN A 100 1.62 4.24 -29.55
C ASN A 100 2.19 5.28 -28.57
N LYS A 101 1.73 5.28 -27.32
CA LYS A 101 2.21 6.19 -26.27
C LYS A 101 3.04 5.48 -25.22
N PRO A 102 4.10 6.13 -24.73
CA PRO A 102 4.73 5.68 -23.51
C PRO A 102 3.75 5.75 -22.34
N PHE A 103 3.98 4.99 -21.29
CA PHE A 103 3.07 4.97 -20.15
C PHE A 103 3.79 4.99 -18.82
N LEU A 104 3.09 5.47 -17.80
CA LEU A 104 3.38 5.31 -16.39
C LEU A 104 2.21 4.55 -15.77
N LEU A 105 2.47 3.42 -15.12
CA LEU A 105 1.51 2.71 -14.31
C LEU A 105 2.03 2.56 -12.88
N VAL A 106 1.26 3.05 -11.92
CA VAL A 106 1.53 2.86 -10.49
C VAL A 106 0.55 1.84 -9.93
N VAL A 107 1.07 0.75 -9.38
CA VAL A 107 0.30 -0.34 -8.79
C VAL A 107 0.58 -0.37 -7.30
N GLY A 108 -0.39 0.09 -6.50
CA GLY A 108 -0.27 0.22 -5.05
C GLY A 108 -1.00 -0.89 -4.31
N HIS A 109 -0.33 -2.00 -4.02
CA HIS A 109 -0.94 -3.06 -3.22
C HIS A 109 -1.11 -2.68 -1.75
N LYS A 110 -2.15 -3.24 -1.09
CA LYS A 110 -2.28 -3.16 0.36
C LYS A 110 -1.26 -4.05 1.07
N ALA A 111 -1.02 -5.24 0.55
CA ALA A 111 -0.02 -6.15 1.08
C ALA A 111 1.40 -5.56 0.90
N PRO A 112 2.30 -5.72 1.88
CA PRO A 112 2.19 -6.48 3.12
C PRO A 112 1.88 -5.62 4.37
N HIS A 113 0.99 -4.63 4.29
CA HIS A 113 0.63 -3.81 5.45
C HIS A 113 -0.06 -4.64 6.54
N ARG A 114 0.24 -4.34 7.81
CA ARG A 114 -0.50 -4.90 8.95
C ARG A 114 -2.00 -4.52 8.87
N ALA A 115 -2.96 -5.22 9.42
CA ALA A 115 -2.85 -6.57 10.00
C ALA A 115 -2.87 -7.59 8.85
N TRP A 116 -1.86 -8.42 8.75
CA TRP A 116 -1.67 -9.29 7.59
C TRP A 116 -2.84 -10.25 7.39
N CYS A 117 -3.29 -10.35 6.14
CA CYS A 117 -4.37 -11.26 5.77
C CYS A 117 -4.05 -11.84 4.39
N PRO A 118 -3.47 -13.05 4.32
CA PRO A 118 -3.12 -13.67 3.06
C PRO A 118 -4.36 -14.13 2.30
N ALA A 119 -4.23 -14.33 1.00
CA ALA A 119 -5.27 -15.02 0.24
C ALA A 119 -5.40 -16.47 0.74
N LEU A 120 -6.64 -16.96 0.87
CA LEU A 120 -6.91 -18.32 1.38
C LEU A 120 -6.14 -19.41 0.65
N ARG A 121 -5.93 -19.24 -0.67
CA ARG A 121 -5.15 -20.17 -1.49
C ARG A 121 -3.68 -20.31 -1.09
N HIS A 122 -3.14 -19.38 -0.28
CA HIS A 122 -1.75 -19.38 0.18
C HIS A 122 -1.59 -19.86 1.63
N LEU A 123 -2.68 -20.06 2.35
CA LEU A 123 -2.63 -20.59 3.72
C LEU A 123 -1.99 -21.97 3.73
N GLY A 124 -1.04 -22.19 4.62
CA GLY A 124 -0.34 -23.45 4.83
C GLY A 124 0.57 -23.90 3.68
N LYS A 125 0.82 -23.05 2.67
CA LYS A 125 1.69 -23.41 1.53
C LYS A 125 3.16 -23.09 1.71
N VAL A 126 3.51 -22.27 2.72
CA VAL A 126 4.90 -21.92 3.00
C VAL A 126 5.42 -22.84 4.08
N ASP A 127 6.40 -23.65 3.72
CA ASP A 127 7.17 -24.43 4.70
C ASP A 127 8.18 -23.52 5.40
N THR A 128 8.01 -23.37 6.70
CA THR A 128 8.89 -22.55 7.53
C THR A 128 9.88 -23.38 8.35
N SER A 129 9.89 -24.69 8.23
CA SER A 129 10.72 -25.60 9.04
C SER A 129 12.23 -25.38 8.87
N GLY A 130 12.65 -24.90 7.69
CA GLY A 130 14.05 -24.56 7.39
C GLY A 130 14.44 -23.09 7.64
N MET A 131 13.53 -22.26 8.14
CA MET A 131 13.83 -20.85 8.41
C MET A 131 14.62 -20.73 9.71
N THR A 132 15.87 -20.26 9.60
CA THR A 132 16.70 -19.94 10.75
C THR A 132 16.86 -18.43 10.88
N PRO A 133 16.76 -17.86 12.09
CA PRO A 133 17.05 -16.46 12.29
C PRO A 133 18.50 -16.11 11.86
N PRO A 134 18.72 -14.92 11.26
CA PRO A 134 20.08 -14.48 10.96
C PRO A 134 20.88 -14.28 12.24
N ALA A 135 22.23 -14.34 12.15
CA ALA A 135 23.11 -14.26 13.30
C ALA A 135 22.93 -12.97 14.16
N ASN A 136 22.45 -11.89 13.54
CA ASN A 136 22.17 -10.62 14.23
C ASN A 136 20.70 -10.44 14.64
N PHE A 137 19.91 -11.51 14.66
CA PHE A 137 18.49 -11.43 15.03
C PHE A 137 18.28 -10.94 16.48
N HIS A 138 19.21 -11.31 17.39
CA HIS A 138 19.24 -10.89 18.78
C HIS A 138 20.35 -9.84 19.03
N ASP A 139 20.59 -8.92 18.09
CA ASP A 139 21.54 -7.82 18.27
C ASP A 139 21.16 -6.98 19.51
N ASP A 140 22.09 -6.79 20.44
CA ASP A 140 21.91 -5.98 21.63
C ASP A 140 22.06 -4.47 21.36
N TYR A 141 22.37 -4.10 20.13
CA TYR A 141 22.67 -2.73 19.70
C TYR A 141 23.82 -2.06 20.45
N ALA A 142 24.75 -2.83 21.10
CA ALA A 142 25.82 -2.29 21.93
C ALA A 142 26.65 -1.22 21.21
N ASN A 143 26.93 -1.44 19.93
CA ASN A 143 27.74 -0.56 19.08
C ASN A 143 26.89 0.31 18.12
N ARG A 144 25.62 0.56 18.45
CA ARG A 144 24.70 1.35 17.65
C ARG A 144 24.35 2.66 18.34
N PRO A 145 23.87 3.67 17.59
CA PRO A 145 23.36 4.89 18.19
C PRO A 145 22.27 4.62 19.24
N GLU A 146 22.27 5.41 20.31
CA GLU A 146 21.40 5.21 21.48
C GLU A 146 19.89 5.17 21.13
N PHE A 147 19.48 5.91 20.10
CA PHE A 147 18.07 5.90 19.68
C PHE A 147 17.60 4.53 19.19
N LEU A 148 18.49 3.66 18.68
CA LEU A 148 18.10 2.30 18.27
C LEU A 148 17.81 1.41 19.47
N LYS A 149 18.53 1.58 20.58
CA LYS A 149 18.25 0.87 21.84
C LYS A 149 16.92 1.27 22.44
N LYS A 150 16.50 2.52 22.23
CA LYS A 150 15.24 3.08 22.72
C LYS A 150 14.07 2.89 21.73
N ASN A 151 14.30 2.18 20.62
CA ASN A 151 13.26 1.96 19.61
C ASN A 151 12.10 1.14 20.20
N GLN A 152 10.89 1.70 20.05
CA GLN A 152 9.64 1.07 20.49
C GLN A 152 8.92 0.28 19.38
N GLN A 153 9.62 -0.07 18.29
CA GLN A 153 9.06 -0.88 17.20
C GLN A 153 9.67 -2.28 17.19
N THR A 154 9.54 -3.00 18.28
CA THR A 154 10.03 -4.38 18.39
C THR A 154 8.89 -5.37 18.24
N VAL A 155 9.19 -6.55 17.69
CA VAL A 155 8.20 -7.63 17.54
C VAL A 155 7.72 -8.10 18.92
N ALA A 156 8.65 -8.31 19.86
CA ALA A 156 8.35 -8.86 21.18
C ALA A 156 7.43 -7.97 22.02
N ASN A 157 7.64 -6.64 21.99
CA ASN A 157 6.98 -5.74 22.96
C ASN A 157 5.94 -4.80 22.34
N HIS A 158 5.98 -4.59 21.01
CA HIS A 158 5.20 -3.52 20.40
C HIS A 158 4.31 -3.99 19.23
N MET A 159 4.53 -5.20 18.70
CA MET A 159 3.65 -5.80 17.70
C MET A 159 2.40 -6.36 18.40
N ALA A 160 1.23 -6.03 17.87
CA ALA A 160 -0.02 -6.64 18.33
C ALA A 160 -0.21 -8.02 17.67
N ILE A 161 0.56 -9.02 18.08
CA ILE A 161 0.68 -10.34 17.43
C ILE A 161 -0.69 -10.98 17.19
N TYR A 162 -1.57 -10.94 18.20
CA TYR A 162 -2.91 -11.52 18.11
C TYR A 162 -3.77 -10.85 17.02
N SER A 163 -3.66 -9.54 16.82
CA SER A 163 -4.42 -8.83 15.79
C SER A 163 -3.72 -8.86 14.43
N ASP A 164 -2.41 -8.77 14.41
CA ASP A 164 -1.63 -8.73 13.17
C ASP A 164 -1.51 -10.10 12.51
N LEU A 165 -1.24 -11.14 13.29
CA LEU A 165 -1.08 -12.52 12.82
C LEU A 165 -2.36 -13.36 12.93
N LYS A 166 -3.46 -12.82 13.49
CA LYS A 166 -4.73 -13.53 13.68
C LYS A 166 -4.64 -14.76 14.59
N VAL A 167 -3.67 -14.78 15.50
CA VAL A 167 -3.58 -15.80 16.55
C VAL A 167 -4.51 -15.46 17.72
N LEU A 168 -4.99 -16.46 18.42
CA LEU A 168 -5.79 -16.26 19.63
C LEU A 168 -4.92 -15.68 20.75
N LYS A 169 -5.52 -14.85 21.60
CA LYS A 169 -4.78 -14.16 22.67
C LYS A 169 -4.11 -15.11 23.65
N ASP A 170 -4.74 -16.22 23.94
CA ASP A 170 -4.24 -17.31 24.79
C ASP A 170 -3.12 -18.15 24.15
N GLN A 171 -2.90 -17.98 22.85
CA GLN A 171 -1.81 -18.62 22.11
C GLN A 171 -0.55 -17.74 21.98
N VAL A 172 -0.59 -16.52 22.51
CA VAL A 172 0.57 -15.63 22.52
C VAL A 172 1.33 -15.89 23.82
N PRO A 173 2.62 -16.27 23.75
CA PRO A 173 3.46 -16.42 24.95
C PRO A 173 3.51 -15.12 25.77
N GLU A 174 3.55 -15.21 27.08
CA GLU A 174 3.73 -14.08 28.00
C GLU A 174 5.12 -13.44 27.85
#